data_f721577336cd5ada45414a00c9c4424e
#
_entry.id   f721577336cd5ada45414a00c9c4424e
#
_cell.length_a   1.000
_cell.length_b   1.000
_cell.length_c   1.000
_cell.angle_alpha   90.00
_cell.angle_beta   90.00
_cell.angle_gamma   90.00
#
_symmetry.space_group_name_H-M   'P 1'
#
loop_
_entity.id
_entity.type
_entity.pdbx_description
1 polymer ?
#
loop_
_entity_poly.entity_id
_entity_poly.type
_entity_poly.pdbx_seq_one_letter_code
_entity_poly.pdbx_strand_id
1 'polypeptide(L)'
;MKTIKKDASVIRFFESHRWLLSDPRFGKEANVRLGAARRHLAATKAKAARTRDALAKRKRAAERMQLETELARSPAKAICHVFGRYCKQALQVARCESGYRTTAQNGQYRGLFQMGSSERQLFGHGVSALAQAQAAYRYFVRSGRDWSPWSCKPWS
;
A
#
# COMPACT_ATOMS: atom_id res chain seq x y z
N MET A 1 26.45 -14.74 -5.87
CA MET A 1 27.42 -13.95 -5.07
C MET A 1 28.89 -14.14 -5.48
N LYS A 2 29.36 -15.33 -5.91
CA LYS A 2 30.76 -15.57 -6.35
C LYS A 2 31.21 -14.67 -7.51
N THR A 3 30.34 -14.45 -8.52
CA THR A 3 30.66 -13.66 -9.74
C THR A 3 30.86 -12.17 -9.45
N ILE A 4 30.03 -11.56 -8.59
CA ILE A 4 30.16 -10.15 -8.19
C ILE A 4 31.50 -9.89 -7.48
N LYS A 5 31.93 -10.81 -6.63
CA LYS A 5 33.22 -10.71 -5.94
C LYS A 5 34.37 -10.78 -6.92
N LYS A 6 34.27 -11.63 -7.96
CA LYS A 6 35.27 -11.77 -9.01
C LYS A 6 35.44 -10.49 -9.82
N ASP A 7 34.32 -9.92 -10.31
CA ASP A 7 34.36 -8.66 -11.08
C ASP A 7 34.90 -7.48 -10.26
N ALA A 8 34.46 -7.36 -9.01
CA ALA A 8 34.96 -6.34 -8.10
C ALA A 8 36.48 -6.50 -7.81
N SER A 9 36.97 -7.75 -7.76
CA SER A 9 38.37 -8.04 -7.60
C SER A 9 39.20 -7.62 -8.81
N VAL A 10 38.71 -7.92 -10.03
CA VAL A 10 39.33 -7.49 -11.30
C VAL A 10 39.40 -5.99 -11.39
N ILE A 11 38.29 -5.30 -11.06
CA ILE A 11 38.25 -3.83 -11.10
C ILE A 11 39.28 -3.23 -10.13
N ARG A 12 39.32 -3.71 -8.87
CA ARG A 12 40.28 -3.24 -7.88
C ARG A 12 41.73 -3.48 -8.31
N PHE A 13 42.00 -4.63 -8.93
CA PHE A 13 43.32 -4.93 -9.44
C PHE A 13 43.78 -3.90 -10.46
N PHE A 14 42.99 -3.57 -11.46
CA PHE A 14 43.34 -2.56 -12.45
C PHE A 14 43.35 -1.13 -11.89
N GLU A 15 42.56 -0.83 -10.87
CA GLU A 15 42.59 0.45 -10.17
C GLU A 15 43.88 0.67 -9.39
N SER A 16 44.44 -0.39 -8.80
CA SER A 16 45.72 -0.34 -8.11
C SER A 16 46.93 -0.47 -9.06
N HIS A 17 46.73 -0.95 -10.29
CA HIS A 17 47.81 -1.15 -11.28
C HIS A 17 47.50 -0.37 -12.58
N ARG A 18 47.20 0.95 -12.46
CA ARG A 18 46.78 1.78 -13.58
C ARG A 18 47.76 1.86 -14.72
N TRP A 19 49.05 1.68 -14.44
CA TRP A 19 50.10 1.65 -15.44
C TRP A 19 49.91 0.54 -16.49
N LEU A 20 49.28 -0.60 -16.13
CA LEU A 20 48.93 -1.64 -17.09
C LEU A 20 47.99 -1.20 -18.18
N LEU A 21 47.14 -0.20 -17.92
CA LEU A 21 46.16 0.31 -18.91
C LEU A 21 46.77 1.12 -20.00
N SER A 22 47.97 1.67 -19.76
CA SER A 22 48.76 2.47 -20.72
C SER A 22 49.98 1.75 -21.28
N ASP A 23 50.27 0.51 -20.79
CA ASP A 23 51.40 -0.28 -21.29
C ASP A 23 51.16 -0.69 -22.76
N PRO A 24 52.15 -0.44 -23.67
CA PRO A 24 51.99 -0.74 -25.10
C PRO A 24 51.71 -2.25 -25.39
N ARG A 25 52.17 -3.16 -24.51
CA ARG A 25 52.05 -4.60 -24.70
C ARG A 25 50.74 -5.12 -24.13
N PHE A 26 50.25 -4.61 -23.00
CA PHE A 26 49.15 -5.16 -22.24
C PHE A 26 47.93 -4.22 -22.20
N GLY A 27 48.06 -2.94 -22.48
CA GLY A 27 47.01 -1.93 -22.27
C GLY A 27 45.71 -2.26 -22.99
N LYS A 28 45.77 -2.72 -24.25
CA LYS A 28 44.57 -3.07 -25.01
C LYS A 28 43.75 -4.17 -24.32
N GLU A 29 44.39 -5.24 -23.91
CA GLU A 29 43.74 -6.38 -23.24
C GLU A 29 43.28 -6.00 -21.83
N ALA A 30 44.07 -5.26 -21.08
CA ALA A 30 43.73 -4.77 -19.74
C ALA A 30 42.47 -3.89 -19.77
N ASN A 31 42.38 -2.95 -20.71
CA ASN A 31 41.20 -2.10 -20.90
C ASN A 31 39.96 -2.89 -21.30
N VAL A 32 40.09 -3.89 -22.17
CA VAL A 32 38.97 -4.78 -22.55
C VAL A 32 38.46 -5.55 -21.33
N ARG A 33 39.35 -6.15 -20.54
CA ARG A 33 39.01 -6.92 -19.34
C ARG A 33 38.36 -6.05 -18.26
N LEU A 34 38.94 -4.88 -17.99
CA LEU A 34 38.36 -3.92 -17.04
C LEU A 34 36.96 -3.46 -17.48
N GLY A 35 36.82 -3.11 -18.76
CA GLY A 35 35.53 -2.71 -19.34
C GLY A 35 34.47 -3.81 -19.23
N ALA A 36 34.86 -5.06 -19.52
CA ALA A 36 33.95 -6.22 -19.37
C ALA A 36 33.52 -6.43 -17.92
N ALA A 37 34.46 -6.39 -16.95
CA ALA A 37 34.17 -6.54 -15.54
C ALA A 37 33.24 -5.44 -15.02
N ARG A 38 33.46 -4.18 -15.41
CA ARG A 38 32.59 -3.03 -15.05
C ARG A 38 31.18 -3.20 -15.60
N ARG A 39 31.03 -3.53 -16.89
CA ARG A 39 29.71 -3.76 -17.50
C ARG A 39 28.97 -4.92 -16.83
N HIS A 40 29.64 -6.05 -16.61
CA HIS A 40 29.05 -7.22 -15.96
C HIS A 40 28.62 -6.93 -14.52
N LEU A 41 29.46 -6.24 -13.74
CA LEU A 41 29.13 -5.83 -12.38
C LEU A 41 27.92 -4.88 -12.34
N ALA A 42 27.90 -3.89 -13.25
CA ALA A 42 26.77 -2.96 -13.37
C ALA A 42 25.45 -3.68 -13.73
N ALA A 43 25.48 -4.57 -14.73
CA ALA A 43 24.33 -5.38 -15.13
C ALA A 43 23.82 -6.26 -14.01
N THR A 44 24.72 -6.91 -13.27
CA THR A 44 24.36 -7.79 -12.14
C THR A 44 23.75 -7.00 -10.98
N LYS A 45 24.32 -5.83 -10.65
CA LYS A 45 23.73 -4.90 -9.65
C LYS A 45 22.36 -4.40 -10.07
N ALA A 46 22.20 -4.00 -11.34
CA ALA A 46 20.91 -3.55 -11.86
C ALA A 46 19.86 -4.67 -11.80
N LYS A 47 20.21 -5.90 -12.19
CA LYS A 47 19.32 -7.06 -12.07
C LYS A 47 18.90 -7.31 -10.63
N ALA A 48 19.85 -7.29 -9.68
CA ALA A 48 19.57 -7.47 -8.26
C ALA A 48 18.66 -6.36 -7.68
N ALA A 49 18.85 -5.11 -8.12
CA ALA A 49 17.98 -4.00 -7.72
C ALA A 49 16.55 -4.22 -8.23
N ARG A 50 16.37 -4.53 -9.53
CA ARG A 50 15.04 -4.81 -10.10
C ARG A 50 14.33 -5.97 -9.40
N THR A 51 15.05 -7.01 -9.03
CA THR A 51 14.46 -8.16 -8.30
C THR A 51 14.01 -7.74 -6.90
N ARG A 52 14.81 -6.94 -6.19
CA ARG A 52 14.44 -6.40 -4.87
C ARG A 52 13.20 -5.52 -4.94
N ASP A 53 13.14 -4.63 -5.92
CA ASP A 53 12.00 -3.73 -6.12
C ASP A 53 10.71 -4.51 -6.45
N ALA A 54 10.83 -5.52 -7.33
CA ALA A 54 9.71 -6.40 -7.66
C ALA A 54 9.20 -7.19 -6.43
N LEU A 55 10.12 -7.69 -5.59
CA LEU A 55 9.77 -8.40 -4.36
C LEU A 55 9.09 -7.46 -3.35
N ALA A 56 9.64 -6.26 -3.16
CA ALA A 56 9.05 -5.25 -2.28
C ALA A 56 7.63 -4.84 -2.74
N LYS A 57 7.44 -4.67 -4.06
CA LYS A 57 6.12 -4.37 -4.63
C LYS A 57 5.12 -5.51 -4.38
N ARG A 58 5.54 -6.76 -4.59
CA ARG A 58 4.69 -7.95 -4.31
C ARG A 58 4.32 -8.05 -2.83
N LYS A 59 5.28 -7.82 -1.93
CA LYS A 59 5.04 -7.84 -0.48
C LYS A 59 3.99 -6.79 -0.07
N ARG A 60 4.16 -5.54 -0.52
CA ARG A 60 3.19 -4.46 -0.24
C ARG A 60 1.80 -4.77 -0.80
N ALA A 61 1.72 -5.36 -1.99
CA ALA A 61 0.44 -5.77 -2.58
C ALA A 61 -0.25 -6.87 -1.75
N ALA A 62 0.50 -7.86 -1.27
CA ALA A 62 -0.02 -8.93 -0.42
C ALA A 62 -0.51 -8.38 0.94
N GLU A 63 0.26 -7.51 1.58
CA GLU A 63 -0.13 -6.86 2.84
C GLU A 63 -1.41 -6.03 2.68
N ARG A 64 -1.51 -5.29 1.58
CA ARG A 64 -2.72 -4.53 1.25
C ARG A 64 -3.94 -5.44 1.07
N MET A 65 -3.81 -6.53 0.32
CA MET A 65 -4.90 -7.50 0.14
C MET A 65 -5.33 -8.16 1.45
N GLN A 66 -4.38 -8.49 2.31
CA GLN A 66 -4.67 -9.04 3.64
C GLN A 66 -5.46 -8.04 4.48
N LEU A 67 -5.02 -6.79 4.53
CA LEU A 67 -5.73 -5.72 5.24
C LEU A 67 -7.15 -5.52 4.69
N GLU A 68 -7.31 -5.43 3.37
CA GLU A 68 -8.63 -5.28 2.73
C GLU A 68 -9.56 -6.46 3.08
N THR A 69 -9.02 -7.69 3.08
CA THR A 69 -9.78 -8.89 3.47
C THR A 69 -10.19 -8.85 4.94
N GLU A 70 -9.31 -8.43 5.82
CA GLU A 70 -9.60 -8.31 7.25
C GLU A 70 -10.66 -7.24 7.51
N LEU A 71 -10.55 -6.08 6.88
CA LEU A 71 -11.52 -4.99 6.99
C LEU A 71 -12.89 -5.38 6.39
N ALA A 72 -12.91 -6.18 5.33
CA ALA A 72 -14.16 -6.67 4.76
C ALA A 72 -14.93 -7.61 5.72
N ARG A 73 -14.20 -8.38 6.53
CA ARG A 73 -14.79 -9.35 7.48
C ARG A 73 -15.18 -8.75 8.83
N SER A 74 -14.63 -7.60 9.19
CA SER A 74 -14.85 -6.98 10.50
C SER A 74 -15.39 -5.55 10.36
N PRO A 75 -16.71 -5.35 10.46
CA PRO A 75 -17.31 -4.02 10.39
C PRO A 75 -16.71 -3.03 11.39
N ALA A 76 -16.47 -3.45 12.62
CA ALA A 76 -15.88 -2.59 13.63
C ALA A 76 -14.45 -2.13 13.27
N LYS A 77 -13.61 -3.04 12.75
CA LYS A 77 -12.26 -2.69 12.29
C LYS A 77 -12.33 -1.75 11.08
N ALA A 78 -13.22 -2.00 10.13
CA ALA A 78 -13.41 -1.14 8.96
C ALA A 78 -13.82 0.28 9.38
N ILE A 79 -14.77 0.42 10.31
CA ILE A 79 -15.21 1.68 10.86
C ILE A 79 -14.03 2.42 11.50
N CYS A 80 -13.28 1.78 12.39
CA CYS A 80 -12.14 2.41 13.07
C CYS A 80 -11.02 2.79 12.11
N HIS A 81 -10.74 1.95 11.10
CA HIS A 81 -9.75 2.24 10.07
C HIS A 81 -10.09 3.51 9.29
N VAL A 82 -11.37 3.72 8.97
CA VAL A 82 -11.84 4.86 8.18
C VAL A 82 -12.02 6.13 9.01
N PHE A 83 -12.63 6.01 10.17
CA PHE A 83 -12.98 7.16 11.01
C PHE A 83 -11.84 7.65 11.93
N GLY A 84 -10.76 6.86 12.10
CA GLY A 84 -9.59 7.25 12.87
C GLY A 84 -9.94 7.75 14.28
N ARG A 85 -9.64 9.00 14.59
CA ARG A 85 -9.95 9.61 15.90
C ARG A 85 -11.44 9.58 16.27
N TYR A 86 -12.34 9.48 15.31
CA TYR A 86 -13.79 9.40 15.54
C TYR A 86 -14.29 7.94 15.67
N CYS A 87 -13.38 6.96 15.72
CA CYS A 87 -13.72 5.53 15.76
C CYS A 87 -14.78 5.21 16.83
N LYS A 88 -14.59 5.64 18.08
CA LYS A 88 -15.52 5.34 19.18
C LYS A 88 -16.94 5.84 18.88
N GLN A 89 -17.06 7.07 18.40
CA GLN A 89 -18.34 7.68 18.05
C GLN A 89 -19.01 6.94 16.88
N ALA A 90 -18.24 6.67 15.83
CA ALA A 90 -18.73 5.95 14.66
C ALA A 90 -19.19 4.53 15.00
N LEU A 91 -18.52 3.84 15.92
CA LEU A 91 -18.95 2.54 16.41
C LEU A 91 -20.28 2.62 17.15
N GLN A 92 -20.49 3.61 18.01
CA GLN A 92 -21.76 3.80 18.73
C GLN A 92 -22.90 4.06 17.76
N VAL A 93 -22.73 4.95 16.79
CA VAL A 93 -23.71 5.24 15.74
C VAL A 93 -24.01 3.98 14.93
N ALA A 94 -23.02 3.29 14.38
CA ALA A 94 -23.24 2.10 13.56
C ALA A 94 -23.87 0.94 14.34
N ARG A 95 -23.55 0.81 15.64
CA ARG A 95 -24.19 -0.18 16.51
C ARG A 95 -25.68 0.11 16.67
N CYS A 96 -26.04 1.36 16.92
CA CYS A 96 -27.42 1.79 17.07
C CYS A 96 -28.20 1.70 15.74
N GLU A 97 -27.62 2.15 14.62
CA GLU A 97 -28.28 2.17 13.32
C GLU A 97 -28.52 0.77 12.73
N SER A 98 -27.60 -0.16 12.91
CA SER A 98 -27.65 -1.44 12.21
C SER A 98 -27.21 -2.66 13.01
N GLY A 99 -26.68 -2.49 14.23
CA GLY A 99 -26.00 -3.57 14.96
C GLY A 99 -24.80 -4.11 14.18
N TYR A 100 -24.07 -3.26 13.47
CA TYR A 100 -22.93 -3.60 12.59
C TYR A 100 -23.27 -4.49 11.39
N ARG A 101 -24.52 -4.55 10.97
CA ARG A 101 -24.93 -5.37 9.82
C ARG A 101 -24.80 -4.58 8.52
N THR A 102 -23.93 -5.02 7.62
CA THR A 102 -23.76 -4.44 6.29
C THR A 102 -24.99 -4.63 5.39
N THR A 103 -25.83 -5.60 5.70
CA THR A 103 -27.05 -5.95 4.98
C THR A 103 -28.30 -5.37 5.63
N ALA A 104 -28.17 -4.60 6.70
CA ALA A 104 -29.34 -3.99 7.36
C ALA A 104 -30.10 -3.09 6.38
N GLN A 105 -31.42 -3.19 6.41
CA GLN A 105 -32.32 -2.38 5.59
C GLN A 105 -33.56 -1.99 6.38
N ASN A 106 -33.90 -0.69 6.32
CA ASN A 106 -35.13 -0.15 6.85
C ASN A 106 -35.69 0.86 5.83
N GLY A 107 -36.68 0.45 5.04
CA GLY A 107 -37.16 1.24 3.91
C GLY A 107 -36.05 1.59 2.92
N GLN A 108 -35.83 2.89 2.70
CA GLN A 108 -34.75 3.38 1.84
C GLN A 108 -33.36 3.33 2.48
N TYR A 109 -33.25 3.17 3.78
CA TYR A 109 -32.00 3.22 4.52
C TYR A 109 -31.31 1.87 4.51
N ARG A 110 -29.99 1.87 4.24
CA ARG A 110 -29.22 0.61 4.08
C ARG A 110 -27.84 0.67 4.73
N GLY A 111 -27.40 -0.49 5.17
CA GLY A 111 -26.04 -0.79 5.59
C GLY A 111 -25.71 -0.32 6.99
N LEU A 112 -24.40 -0.31 7.29
CA LEU A 112 -23.84 -0.04 8.62
C LEU A 112 -24.35 1.25 9.27
N PHE A 113 -24.51 2.30 8.47
CA PHE A 113 -24.88 3.64 8.92
C PHE A 113 -26.28 4.04 8.43
N GLN A 114 -27.09 3.12 7.98
CA GLN A 114 -28.44 3.34 7.49
C GLN A 114 -28.54 4.59 6.60
N MET A 115 -27.66 4.65 5.58
CA MET A 115 -27.66 5.78 4.65
C MET A 115 -28.84 5.71 3.70
N GLY A 116 -29.54 6.84 3.52
CA GLY A 116 -30.67 6.99 2.61
C GLY A 116 -30.27 6.86 1.14
N SER A 117 -31.24 6.77 0.24
CA SER A 117 -30.99 6.63 -1.20
C SER A 117 -30.19 7.79 -1.79
N SER A 118 -30.52 9.02 -1.42
CA SER A 118 -29.84 10.23 -1.86
C SER A 118 -28.37 10.28 -1.40
N GLU A 119 -28.12 9.96 -0.13
CA GLU A 119 -26.78 9.92 0.44
C GLU A 119 -25.92 8.84 -0.21
N ARG A 120 -26.50 7.67 -0.49
CA ARG A 120 -25.79 6.60 -1.20
C ARG A 120 -25.45 6.98 -2.64
N GLN A 121 -26.30 7.73 -3.30
CA GLN A 121 -26.05 8.25 -4.65
C GLN A 121 -24.90 9.26 -4.65
N LEU A 122 -24.86 10.17 -3.67
CA LEU A 122 -23.85 11.23 -3.57
C LEU A 122 -22.51 10.72 -3.05
N PHE A 123 -22.49 9.87 -2.02
CA PHE A 123 -21.28 9.47 -1.32
C PHE A 123 -20.84 8.04 -1.66
N GLY A 124 -21.62 7.33 -2.47
CA GLY A 124 -21.41 5.94 -2.80
C GLY A 124 -21.97 5.01 -1.72
N HIS A 125 -21.98 3.74 -2.05
CA HIS A 125 -22.32 2.64 -1.16
C HIS A 125 -21.70 1.37 -1.75
N GLY A 126 -21.34 0.43 -0.93
CA GLY A 126 -20.82 -0.84 -1.39
C GLY A 126 -21.33 -1.98 -0.51
N VAL A 127 -21.07 -3.21 -0.93
CA VAL A 127 -21.47 -4.39 -0.17
C VAL A 127 -20.55 -4.66 1.03
N SER A 128 -19.29 -4.21 0.97
CA SER A 128 -18.32 -4.44 2.03
C SER A 128 -18.43 -3.43 3.16
N ALA A 129 -18.06 -3.84 4.37
CA ALA A 129 -18.00 -2.96 5.53
C ALA A 129 -17.09 -1.74 5.31
N LEU A 130 -15.95 -1.94 4.65
CA LEU A 130 -15.01 -0.88 4.32
C LEU A 130 -15.65 0.17 3.40
N ALA A 131 -16.29 -0.26 2.31
CA ALA A 131 -16.93 0.66 1.37
C ALA A 131 -18.06 1.47 2.02
N GLN A 132 -18.87 0.84 2.87
CA GLN A 132 -19.93 1.50 3.60
C GLN A 132 -19.40 2.49 4.64
N ALA A 133 -18.35 2.14 5.38
CA ALA A 133 -17.68 3.05 6.29
C ALA A 133 -17.10 4.27 5.56
N GLN A 134 -16.46 4.06 4.40
CA GLN A 134 -15.93 5.14 3.57
C GLN A 134 -17.03 6.08 3.06
N ALA A 135 -18.15 5.55 2.62
CA ALA A 135 -19.30 6.36 2.20
C ALA A 135 -19.85 7.21 3.36
N ALA A 136 -20.08 6.59 4.52
CA ALA A 136 -20.53 7.28 5.73
C ALA A 136 -19.52 8.33 6.20
N TYR A 137 -18.23 8.07 6.11
CA TYR A 137 -17.20 9.05 6.47
C TYR A 137 -17.23 10.27 5.54
N ARG A 138 -17.41 10.09 4.23
CA ARG A 138 -17.58 11.22 3.29
C ARG A 138 -18.78 12.08 3.66
N TYR A 139 -19.90 11.45 4.00
CA TYR A 139 -21.09 12.15 4.47
C TYR A 139 -20.84 12.89 5.79
N PHE A 140 -20.22 12.24 6.76
CA PHE A 140 -19.81 12.84 8.03
C PHE A 140 -18.91 14.07 7.83
N VAL A 141 -17.91 14.00 6.94
CA VAL A 141 -17.04 15.14 6.61
C VAL A 141 -17.83 16.27 5.95
N ARG A 142 -18.71 15.94 5.02
CA ARG A 142 -19.56 16.92 4.34
C ARG A 142 -20.52 17.65 5.29
N SER A 143 -20.97 16.98 6.34
CA SER A 143 -21.83 17.55 7.40
C SER A 143 -21.05 18.35 8.46
N GLY A 144 -19.80 18.72 8.20
CA GLY A 144 -18.96 19.44 9.16
C GLY A 144 -18.34 18.57 10.26
N ARG A 145 -18.26 17.25 10.07
CA ARG A 145 -17.89 16.26 11.07
C ARG A 145 -18.83 16.21 12.26
N ASP A 146 -20.10 16.36 11.95
CA ASP A 146 -21.20 16.30 12.90
C ASP A 146 -22.05 15.05 12.63
N TRP A 147 -22.65 14.52 13.70
CA TRP A 147 -23.53 13.34 13.65
C TRP A 147 -25.00 13.71 13.49
N SER A 148 -25.32 14.99 13.28
CA SER A 148 -26.71 15.45 13.08
C SER A 148 -27.49 14.71 11.98
N PRO A 149 -26.87 14.26 10.86
CA PRO A 149 -27.61 13.53 9.84
C PRO A 149 -28.15 12.18 10.26
N TRP A 150 -27.58 11.54 11.29
CA TRP A 150 -28.01 10.23 11.77
C TRP A 150 -29.04 10.37 12.90
N SER A 151 -29.98 9.44 12.95
CA SER A 151 -30.92 9.35 14.05
C SER A 151 -30.24 8.95 15.36
N CYS A 152 -29.36 7.97 15.27
CA CYS A 152 -28.52 7.54 16.38
C CYS A 152 -27.35 8.51 16.61
N LYS A 153 -27.15 8.90 17.87
CA LYS A 153 -26.06 9.79 18.27
C LYS A 153 -24.99 9.01 19.05
N PRO A 154 -23.71 9.43 19.01
CA PRO A 154 -22.64 8.73 19.73
C PRO A 154 -22.69 8.90 21.26
N TRP A 155 -23.63 9.68 21.77
CA TRP A 155 -23.84 9.94 23.21
C TRP A 155 -25.22 9.50 23.69
N SER A 156 -26.01 8.83 22.87
CA SER A 156 -27.32 8.27 23.22
C SER A 156 -27.21 6.86 23.80
#